data_e3e1a8dbda4eb3c88c399f7b718d5e2a
#
_entry.id   e3e1a8dbda4eb3c88c399f7b718d5e2a
#
_cell.length_a   1.000
_cell.length_b   1.000
_cell.length_c   1.000
_cell.angle_alpha   90.00
_cell.angle_beta   90.00
_cell.angle_gamma   90.00
#
_symmetry.space_group_name_H-M   'P 1'
#
loop_
_entity.id
_entity.type
_entity.pdbx_description
1 polymer ?
#
loop_
_entity_poly.entity_id
_entity_poly.type
_entity_poly.pdbx_seq_one_letter_code
_entity_poly.pdbx_strand_id
1 'polypeptide(L)'
;MHLLAVASFLNVTVIALDRLLAVSLHLRYQELVTAIRVTIVLVSLWLTSCVSAFLYIFLPKGIEMVTAVISALGYVLTTLAYIHIYKVVRYHQNQIYSQNQLQNAQTREALKQRKSAYSSIFVSVVFLACYFPVLPCTILYSINPSEISFLVAHFASIFLIYLNSSLNPFVYCWRYPEIRQSVKSTVKEIFHKNENTS
;
A
#
# COMPACT_ATOMS: atom_id res chain seq x y z
N MET A 1 17.06 -0.12 -8.52
CA MET A 1 15.62 -0.05 -8.83
C MET A 1 14.85 -1.28 -8.36
N HIS A 2 15.29 -2.51 -8.69
CA HIS A 2 14.65 -3.77 -8.26
C HIS A 2 14.37 -3.85 -6.74
N LEU A 3 15.37 -3.50 -5.90
CA LEU A 3 15.24 -3.49 -4.45
C LEU A 3 14.03 -2.67 -3.98
N LEU A 4 13.92 -1.42 -4.43
CA LEU A 4 12.85 -0.51 -3.98
C LEU A 4 11.47 -0.97 -4.47
N ALA A 5 11.38 -1.54 -5.67
CA ALA A 5 10.12 -2.07 -6.19
C ALA A 5 9.64 -3.27 -5.36
N VAL A 6 10.54 -4.23 -5.06
CA VAL A 6 10.23 -5.39 -4.22
C VAL A 6 9.86 -4.96 -2.80
N ALA A 7 10.66 -4.07 -2.18
CA ALA A 7 10.39 -3.56 -0.84
C ALA A 7 9.03 -2.84 -0.77
N SER A 8 8.73 -1.99 -1.74
CA SER A 8 7.45 -1.27 -1.80
C SER A 8 6.26 -2.22 -1.92
N PHE A 9 6.34 -3.22 -2.79
CA PHE A 9 5.29 -4.21 -2.97
C PHE A 9 5.05 -5.04 -1.69
N LEU A 10 6.12 -5.55 -1.07
CA LEU A 10 6.02 -6.31 0.17
C LEU A 10 5.46 -5.47 1.33
N ASN A 11 5.85 -4.20 1.44
CA ASN A 11 5.30 -3.28 2.43
C ASN A 11 3.78 -3.14 2.30
N VAL A 12 3.25 -2.95 1.08
CA VAL A 12 1.80 -2.82 0.87
C VAL A 12 1.08 -4.12 1.21
N THR A 13 1.66 -5.27 0.87
CA THR A 13 1.09 -6.58 1.25
C THR A 13 1.03 -6.74 2.76
N VAL A 14 2.10 -6.37 3.49
CA VAL A 14 2.13 -6.42 4.96
C VAL A 14 1.12 -5.45 5.57
N ILE A 15 0.99 -4.23 5.04
CA ILE A 15 -0.03 -3.26 5.49
C ILE A 15 -1.44 -3.82 5.27
N ALA A 16 -1.71 -4.49 4.14
CA ALA A 16 -3.01 -5.12 3.88
C ALA A 16 -3.32 -6.21 4.91
N LEU A 17 -2.35 -7.06 5.21
CA LEU A 17 -2.48 -8.12 6.22
C LEU A 17 -2.67 -7.55 7.63
N ASP A 18 -1.93 -6.51 8.00
CA ASP A 18 -2.10 -5.79 9.27
C ASP A 18 -3.53 -5.25 9.42
N ARG A 19 -4.05 -4.60 8.39
CA ARG A 19 -5.42 -4.09 8.39
C ARG A 19 -6.45 -5.22 8.46
N LEU A 20 -6.22 -6.34 7.77
CA LEU A 20 -7.06 -7.52 7.85
C LEU A 20 -7.10 -8.07 9.27
N LEU A 21 -5.95 -8.21 9.92
CA LEU A 21 -5.84 -8.66 11.31
C LEU A 21 -6.56 -7.70 12.27
N ALA A 22 -6.37 -6.38 12.10
CA ALA A 22 -7.02 -5.37 12.92
C ALA A 22 -8.56 -5.44 12.84
N VAL A 23 -9.09 -5.67 11.64
CA VAL A 23 -10.55 -5.76 11.42
C VAL A 23 -11.11 -7.11 11.87
N SER A 24 -10.37 -8.21 11.66
CA SER A 24 -10.84 -9.58 11.96
C SER A 24 -10.71 -9.95 13.43
N LEU A 25 -9.64 -9.51 14.11
CA LEU A 25 -9.32 -9.93 15.47
C LEU A 25 -9.67 -8.92 16.56
N HIS A 26 -10.13 -7.75 16.19
CA HIS A 26 -10.60 -6.64 17.03
C HIS A 26 -9.98 -6.57 18.46
N LEU A 27 -10.42 -7.41 19.40
CA LEU A 27 -9.93 -7.40 20.78
C LEU A 27 -8.54 -8.05 20.96
N ARG A 28 -8.17 -9.05 20.14
CA ARG A 28 -6.89 -9.75 20.23
C ARG A 28 -5.78 -9.10 19.38
N TYR A 29 -6.11 -8.09 18.59
CA TYR A 29 -5.15 -7.43 17.72
C TYR A 29 -3.98 -6.84 18.51
N GLN A 30 -4.24 -6.17 19.62
CA GLN A 30 -3.20 -5.55 20.47
C GLN A 30 -2.24 -6.56 21.11
N GLU A 31 -2.70 -7.78 21.38
CA GLU A 31 -1.86 -8.85 21.90
C GLU A 31 -0.95 -9.46 20.81
N LEU A 32 -1.46 -9.51 19.57
CA LEU A 32 -0.75 -10.11 18.45
C LEU A 32 0.21 -9.14 17.76
N VAL A 33 -0.16 -7.86 17.64
CA VAL A 33 0.62 -6.85 16.92
C VAL A 33 1.38 -5.98 17.93
N THR A 34 2.52 -6.51 18.39
CA THR A 34 3.45 -5.78 19.27
C THR A 34 4.49 -5.03 18.45
N ALA A 35 5.04 -3.92 18.98
CA ALA A 35 6.09 -3.14 18.33
C ALA A 35 7.29 -4.00 17.90
N ILE A 36 7.70 -4.95 18.75
CA ILE A 36 8.82 -5.85 18.44
C ILE A 36 8.52 -6.72 17.22
N ARG A 37 7.32 -7.31 17.15
CA ARG A 37 6.92 -8.15 16.00
C ARG A 37 6.85 -7.35 14.71
N VAL A 38 6.30 -6.15 14.76
CA VAL A 38 6.26 -5.24 13.60
C VAL A 38 7.67 -4.90 13.13
N THR A 39 8.58 -4.58 14.04
CA THR A 39 9.99 -4.30 13.70
C THR A 39 10.67 -5.51 13.07
N ILE A 40 10.47 -6.72 13.60
CA ILE A 40 11.02 -7.95 13.02
C ILE A 40 10.49 -8.16 11.58
N VAL A 41 9.20 -7.98 11.36
CA VAL A 41 8.60 -8.10 10.02
C VAL A 41 9.20 -7.07 9.07
N LEU A 42 9.33 -5.81 9.46
CA LEU A 42 9.92 -4.77 8.63
C LEU A 42 11.39 -5.04 8.31
N VAL A 43 12.19 -5.44 9.29
CA VAL A 43 13.60 -5.79 9.07
C VAL A 43 13.72 -6.99 8.13
N SER A 44 12.93 -8.05 8.34
CA SER A 44 12.96 -9.24 7.46
C SER A 44 12.56 -8.89 6.02
N LEU A 45 11.59 -8.01 5.84
CA LEU A 45 11.16 -7.52 4.53
C LEU A 45 12.29 -6.77 3.81
N TRP A 46 12.98 -5.86 4.50
CA TRP A 46 14.11 -5.13 3.92
C TRP A 46 15.28 -6.06 3.61
N LEU A 47 15.62 -7.00 4.50
CA LEU A 47 16.66 -8.01 4.25
C LEU A 47 16.32 -8.88 3.03
N THR A 48 15.08 -9.35 2.90
CA THR A 48 14.62 -10.12 1.75
C THR A 48 14.75 -9.31 0.45
N SER A 49 14.40 -8.03 0.48
CA SER A 49 14.53 -7.13 -0.67
C SER A 49 16.00 -6.90 -1.06
N CYS A 50 16.89 -6.75 -0.07
CA CYS A 50 18.34 -6.62 -0.32
C CYS A 50 18.91 -7.90 -0.93
N VAL A 51 18.58 -9.07 -0.38
CA VAL A 51 19.03 -10.37 -0.91
C VAL A 51 18.50 -10.58 -2.33
N SER A 52 17.24 -10.29 -2.58
CA SER A 52 16.66 -10.35 -3.93
C SER A 52 17.39 -9.45 -4.92
N ALA A 53 17.72 -8.22 -4.53
CA ALA A 53 18.45 -7.28 -5.39
C ALA A 53 19.89 -7.72 -5.64
N PHE A 54 20.55 -8.30 -4.64
CA PHE A 54 21.89 -8.87 -4.79
C PHE A 54 21.89 -10.05 -5.76
N LEU A 55 20.99 -11.00 -5.58
CA LEU A 55 20.85 -12.17 -6.44
C LEU A 55 20.46 -11.81 -7.88
N TYR A 56 19.72 -10.71 -8.07
CA TYR A 56 19.36 -10.21 -9.39
C TYR A 56 20.58 -9.86 -10.26
N ILE A 57 21.70 -9.46 -9.65
CA ILE A 57 22.95 -9.14 -10.35
C ILE A 57 23.55 -10.40 -10.99
N PHE A 58 23.47 -11.57 -10.33
CA PHE A 58 24.09 -12.81 -10.75
C PHE A 58 23.17 -13.72 -11.56
N LEU A 59 21.87 -13.70 -11.24
CA LEU A 59 20.85 -14.61 -11.80
C LEU A 59 19.58 -13.83 -12.23
N PRO A 60 19.68 -12.87 -13.16
CA PRO A 60 18.57 -11.96 -13.45
C PRO A 60 17.29 -12.70 -13.86
N LYS A 61 17.37 -13.62 -14.83
CA LYS A 61 16.19 -14.37 -15.31
C LYS A 61 15.54 -15.24 -14.24
N GLY A 62 16.35 -15.91 -13.39
CA GLY A 62 15.83 -16.75 -12.31
C GLY A 62 15.10 -15.93 -11.25
N ILE A 63 15.68 -14.81 -10.83
CA ILE A 63 15.10 -13.91 -9.83
C ILE A 63 13.87 -13.19 -10.39
N GLU A 64 13.84 -12.82 -11.66
CA GLU A 64 12.64 -12.26 -12.30
C GLU A 64 11.45 -13.22 -12.24
N MET A 65 11.65 -14.49 -12.53
CA MET A 65 10.57 -15.50 -12.40
C MET A 65 10.11 -15.67 -10.97
N VAL A 66 11.02 -15.78 -10.02
CA VAL A 66 10.68 -15.93 -8.59
C VAL A 66 9.93 -14.70 -8.07
N THR A 67 10.43 -13.50 -8.38
CA THR A 67 9.77 -12.25 -7.97
C THR A 67 8.41 -12.06 -8.65
N ALA A 68 8.25 -12.48 -9.90
CA ALA A 68 6.96 -12.45 -10.59
C ALA A 68 5.93 -13.37 -9.92
N VAL A 69 6.32 -14.60 -9.53
CA VAL A 69 5.44 -15.54 -8.82
C VAL A 69 5.08 -14.98 -7.45
N ILE A 70 6.05 -14.50 -6.66
CA ILE A 70 5.80 -13.91 -5.33
C ILE A 70 4.88 -12.69 -5.46
N SER A 71 5.11 -11.85 -6.47
CA SER A 71 4.27 -10.67 -6.72
C SER A 71 2.83 -11.05 -7.11
N ALA A 72 2.66 -12.08 -7.93
CA ALA A 72 1.32 -12.58 -8.29
C ALA A 72 0.57 -13.10 -7.06
N LEU A 73 1.23 -13.90 -6.22
CA LEU A 73 0.65 -14.40 -4.97
C LEU A 73 0.32 -13.26 -4.01
N GLY A 74 1.24 -12.32 -3.80
CA GLY A 74 1.02 -11.14 -2.96
C GLY A 74 -0.12 -10.27 -3.48
N TYR A 75 -0.25 -10.12 -4.80
CA TYR A 75 -1.36 -9.40 -5.42
C TYR A 75 -2.71 -10.05 -5.10
N VAL A 76 -2.81 -11.37 -5.26
CA VAL A 76 -4.03 -12.13 -4.93
C VAL A 76 -4.35 -12.01 -3.45
N LEU A 77 -3.37 -12.22 -2.57
CA LEU A 77 -3.55 -12.10 -1.11
C LEU A 77 -4.02 -10.70 -0.71
N THR A 78 -3.39 -9.66 -1.24
CA THR A 78 -3.75 -8.26 -0.97
C THR A 78 -5.18 -7.96 -1.43
N THR A 79 -5.55 -8.41 -2.62
CA THR A 79 -6.90 -8.23 -3.16
C THR A 79 -7.95 -8.94 -2.30
N LEU A 80 -7.71 -10.20 -1.91
CA LEU A 80 -8.61 -10.95 -1.04
C LEU A 80 -8.73 -10.30 0.34
N ALA A 81 -7.62 -9.83 0.92
CA ALA A 81 -7.62 -9.11 2.19
C ALA A 81 -8.52 -7.87 2.14
N TYR A 82 -8.40 -7.05 1.10
CA TYR A 82 -9.23 -5.84 0.97
C TYR A 82 -10.71 -6.14 0.66
N ILE A 83 -11.01 -7.18 -0.10
CA ILE A 83 -12.39 -7.64 -0.29
C ILE A 83 -13.00 -8.05 1.07
N HIS A 84 -12.25 -8.78 1.88
CA HIS A 84 -12.69 -9.20 3.20
C HIS A 84 -12.89 -7.99 4.14
N ILE A 85 -11.91 -7.08 4.21
CA ILE A 85 -12.01 -5.84 5.00
C ILE A 85 -13.26 -5.06 4.59
N TYR A 86 -13.49 -4.88 3.28
CA TYR A 86 -14.67 -4.17 2.78
C TYR A 86 -15.98 -4.82 3.23
N LYS A 87 -16.08 -6.17 3.13
CA LYS A 87 -17.27 -6.91 3.56
C LYS A 87 -17.52 -6.74 5.05
N VAL A 88 -16.49 -6.89 5.89
CA VAL A 88 -16.62 -6.76 7.35
C VAL A 88 -17.00 -5.34 7.76
N VAL A 89 -16.34 -4.32 7.20
CA VAL A 89 -16.66 -2.92 7.48
C VAL A 89 -18.10 -2.59 7.06
N ARG A 90 -18.57 -3.08 5.92
CA ARG A 90 -19.93 -2.88 5.44
C ARG A 90 -20.95 -3.61 6.33
N TYR A 91 -20.66 -4.83 6.77
CA TYR A 91 -21.51 -5.58 7.67
C TYR A 91 -21.71 -4.85 9.01
N HIS A 92 -20.64 -4.40 9.67
CA HIS A 92 -20.73 -3.62 10.90
C HIS A 92 -21.42 -2.28 10.71
N GLN A 93 -21.31 -1.68 9.53
CA GLN A 93 -22.01 -0.45 9.18
C GLN A 93 -23.54 -0.62 9.26
N ASN A 94 -24.04 -1.70 8.70
CA ASN A 94 -25.47 -1.98 8.68
C ASN A 94 -26.02 -2.28 10.10
N GLN A 95 -25.21 -2.90 10.96
CA GLN A 95 -25.59 -3.12 12.37
C GLN A 95 -25.63 -1.84 13.19
N ILE A 96 -24.68 -0.91 13.01
CA ILE A 96 -24.65 0.38 13.72
C ILE A 96 -25.83 1.26 13.31
N TYR A 97 -26.25 1.22 12.05
CA TYR A 97 -27.44 1.95 11.59
C TYR A 97 -28.73 1.50 12.27
N SER A 98 -28.83 0.23 12.62
CA SER A 98 -30.01 -0.31 13.33
C SER A 98 -29.99 -0.07 14.84
N GLN A 99 -28.84 0.24 15.45
CA GLN A 99 -28.65 0.48 16.87
C GLN A 99 -28.49 1.96 17.26
N ASN A 100 -28.65 2.89 16.34
CA ASN A 100 -28.21 4.30 16.44
C ASN A 100 -29.04 5.19 17.42
N GLN A 101 -29.57 4.66 18.50
CA GLN A 101 -30.29 5.51 19.51
C GLN A 101 -29.56 5.65 20.86
N LEU A 102 -28.40 5.00 21.15
CA LEU A 102 -28.01 4.92 22.56
C LEU A 102 -26.58 5.20 23.00
N GLN A 103 -25.53 5.48 22.15
CA GLN A 103 -24.24 5.76 22.77
C GLN A 103 -23.27 6.62 21.92
N ASN A 104 -23.13 7.90 22.30
CA ASN A 104 -22.31 8.90 21.58
C ASN A 104 -20.78 8.66 21.56
N ALA A 105 -20.18 8.02 22.57
CA ALA A 105 -18.73 7.83 22.66
C ALA A 105 -18.22 6.64 21.85
N GLN A 106 -18.85 5.47 21.95
CA GLN A 106 -18.50 4.27 21.18
C GLN A 106 -18.72 4.47 19.67
N THR A 107 -19.76 5.25 19.33
CA THR A 107 -20.05 5.61 17.94
C THR A 107 -18.94 6.47 17.33
N ARG A 108 -18.32 7.38 18.10
CA ARG A 108 -17.19 8.21 17.63
C ARG A 108 -15.95 7.39 17.33
N GLU A 109 -15.62 6.42 18.17
CA GLU A 109 -14.44 5.56 18.01
C GLU A 109 -14.62 4.61 16.82
N ALA A 110 -15.79 4.01 16.66
CA ALA A 110 -16.16 3.20 15.52
C ALA A 110 -16.11 3.99 14.20
N LEU A 111 -16.57 5.24 14.19
CA LEU A 111 -16.47 6.13 13.02
C LEU A 111 -15.01 6.47 12.67
N LYS A 112 -14.13 6.66 13.67
CA LYS A 112 -12.70 6.93 13.46
C LYS A 112 -12.00 5.72 12.86
N GLN A 113 -12.22 4.53 13.40
CA GLN A 113 -11.67 3.27 12.88
C GLN A 113 -12.15 3.00 11.44
N ARG A 114 -13.42 3.24 11.18
CA ARG A 114 -14.03 3.11 9.86
C ARG A 114 -13.38 4.05 8.83
N LYS A 115 -13.20 5.33 9.19
CA LYS A 115 -12.54 6.31 8.32
C LYS A 115 -11.10 5.88 7.99
N SER A 116 -10.40 5.31 8.96
CA SER A 116 -9.06 4.75 8.78
C SER A 116 -9.07 3.55 7.81
N ALA A 117 -10.02 2.61 7.96
CA ALA A 117 -10.14 1.44 7.10
C ALA A 117 -10.41 1.83 5.63
N TYR A 118 -11.39 2.71 5.38
CA TYR A 118 -11.65 3.20 4.02
C TYR A 118 -10.46 3.95 3.41
N SER A 119 -9.72 4.69 4.24
CA SER A 119 -8.49 5.36 3.80
C SER A 119 -7.43 4.37 3.32
N SER A 120 -7.21 3.31 4.10
CA SER A 120 -6.27 2.24 3.72
C SER A 120 -6.70 1.52 2.45
N ILE A 121 -7.99 1.19 2.31
CA ILE A 121 -8.54 0.56 1.09
C ILE A 121 -8.25 1.44 -0.13
N PHE A 122 -8.51 2.75 -0.04
CA PHE A 122 -8.31 3.66 -1.18
C PHE A 122 -6.83 3.72 -1.62
N VAL A 123 -5.90 3.91 -0.66
CA VAL A 123 -4.46 3.92 -0.95
C VAL A 123 -4.03 2.62 -1.64
N SER A 124 -4.53 1.49 -1.16
CA SER A 124 -4.17 0.18 -1.71
C SER A 124 -4.79 -0.10 -3.08
N VAL A 125 -6.00 0.39 -3.35
CA VAL A 125 -6.60 0.30 -4.69
C VAL A 125 -5.75 1.07 -5.71
N VAL A 126 -5.29 2.28 -5.36
CA VAL A 126 -4.38 3.06 -6.22
C VAL A 126 -3.08 2.29 -6.45
N PHE A 127 -2.50 1.72 -5.39
CA PHE A 127 -1.30 0.91 -5.49
C PHE A 127 -1.50 -0.31 -6.40
N LEU A 128 -2.53 -1.09 -6.17
CA LEU A 128 -2.86 -2.27 -6.97
C LEU A 128 -3.10 -1.90 -8.45
N ALA A 129 -3.76 -0.79 -8.72
CA ALA A 129 -3.97 -0.30 -10.08
C ALA A 129 -2.64 0.04 -10.80
N CYS A 130 -1.67 0.60 -10.08
CA CYS A 130 -0.35 0.89 -10.64
C CYS A 130 0.48 -0.38 -10.90
N TYR A 131 0.32 -1.43 -10.09
CA TYR A 131 1.06 -2.69 -10.23
C TYR A 131 0.38 -3.69 -11.18
N PHE A 132 -0.94 -3.57 -11.39
CA PHE A 132 -1.72 -4.50 -12.21
C PHE A 132 -1.17 -4.71 -13.62
N PRO A 133 -0.79 -3.67 -14.38
CA PRO A 133 -0.35 -3.84 -15.76
C PRO A 133 1.04 -4.48 -15.88
N VAL A 134 1.84 -4.52 -14.82
CA VAL A 134 3.24 -5.00 -14.87
C VAL A 134 3.32 -6.47 -15.22
N LEU A 135 2.52 -7.33 -14.57
CA LEU A 135 2.54 -8.78 -14.81
C LEU A 135 2.23 -9.13 -16.25
N PRO A 136 1.07 -8.73 -16.84
CA PRO A 136 0.77 -9.05 -18.20
C PRO A 136 1.77 -8.44 -19.20
N CYS A 137 2.24 -7.21 -18.98
CA CYS A 137 3.22 -6.59 -19.85
C CYS A 137 4.58 -7.30 -19.82
N THR A 138 5.02 -7.76 -18.65
CA THR A 138 6.26 -8.55 -18.52
C THR A 138 6.13 -9.90 -19.23
N ILE A 139 5.00 -10.58 -19.11
CA ILE A 139 4.75 -11.87 -19.77
C ILE A 139 4.75 -11.67 -21.31
N LEU A 140 4.03 -10.68 -21.82
CA LEU A 140 3.97 -10.38 -23.26
C LEU A 140 5.35 -10.05 -23.83
N TYR A 141 6.12 -9.22 -23.12
CA TYR A 141 7.51 -8.90 -23.49
C TYR A 141 8.43 -10.14 -23.47
N SER A 142 8.25 -11.05 -22.50
CA SER A 142 9.05 -12.30 -22.42
C SER A 142 8.73 -13.28 -23.56
N ILE A 143 7.50 -13.27 -24.10
CA ILE A 143 7.11 -14.13 -25.23
C ILE A 143 7.69 -13.60 -26.55
N ASN A 144 7.59 -12.30 -26.80
CA ASN A 144 8.07 -11.65 -28.04
C ASN A 144 8.91 -10.39 -27.74
N PRO A 145 10.20 -10.55 -27.39
CA PRO A 145 11.05 -9.42 -27.02
C PRO A 145 11.37 -8.46 -28.20
N SER A 146 11.21 -8.92 -29.43
CA SER A 146 11.47 -8.14 -30.65
C SER A 146 10.31 -7.19 -31.02
N GLU A 147 9.15 -7.35 -30.40
CA GLU A 147 8.00 -6.51 -30.69
C GLU A 147 8.06 -5.20 -29.91
N ILE A 148 8.20 -4.09 -30.65
CA ILE A 148 8.34 -2.75 -30.07
C ILE A 148 7.17 -2.40 -29.17
N SER A 149 5.97 -2.81 -29.54
CA SER A 149 4.74 -2.55 -28.77
C SER A 149 4.79 -3.15 -27.38
N PHE A 150 5.31 -4.37 -27.23
CA PHE A 150 5.43 -5.05 -25.94
C PHE A 150 6.56 -4.45 -25.10
N LEU A 151 7.65 -4.04 -25.75
CA LEU A 151 8.73 -3.31 -25.09
C LEU A 151 8.23 -1.99 -24.49
N VAL A 152 7.51 -1.19 -25.27
CA VAL A 152 6.93 0.09 -24.80
C VAL A 152 5.94 -0.13 -23.66
N ALA A 153 5.04 -1.12 -23.79
CA ALA A 153 4.08 -1.45 -22.74
C ALA A 153 4.75 -1.89 -21.44
N HIS A 154 5.83 -2.68 -21.55
CA HIS A 154 6.61 -3.11 -20.38
C HIS A 154 7.26 -1.91 -19.66
N PHE A 155 7.96 -1.02 -20.37
CA PHE A 155 8.55 0.17 -19.77
C PHE A 155 7.50 1.14 -19.22
N ALA A 156 6.36 1.32 -19.89
CA ALA A 156 5.25 2.13 -19.41
C ALA A 156 4.68 1.56 -18.10
N SER A 157 4.55 0.23 -17.98
CA SER A 157 4.10 -0.41 -16.76
C SER A 157 5.08 -0.24 -15.60
N ILE A 158 6.39 -0.31 -15.86
CA ILE A 158 7.42 -0.02 -14.85
C ILE A 158 7.35 1.44 -14.41
N PHE A 159 7.12 2.37 -15.33
CA PHE A 159 6.95 3.79 -15.00
C PHE A 159 5.77 4.01 -14.05
N LEU A 160 4.65 3.28 -14.20
CA LEU A 160 3.52 3.35 -13.27
C LEU A 160 3.87 2.94 -11.86
N ILE A 161 4.77 1.95 -11.68
CA ILE A 161 5.28 1.58 -10.34
C ILE A 161 6.01 2.76 -9.68
N TYR A 162 6.85 3.47 -10.44
CA TYR A 162 7.57 4.63 -9.90
C TYR A 162 6.64 5.81 -9.65
N LEU A 163 5.66 6.02 -10.52
CA LEU A 163 4.62 7.05 -10.35
C LEU A 163 3.86 6.83 -9.04
N ASN A 164 3.58 5.58 -8.67
CA ASN A 164 2.92 5.24 -7.41
C ASN A 164 3.65 5.83 -6.18
N SER A 165 4.99 5.81 -6.16
CA SER A 165 5.76 6.39 -5.05
C SER A 165 5.58 7.91 -4.95
N SER A 166 5.42 8.59 -6.08
CA SER A 166 5.16 10.03 -6.16
C SER A 166 3.71 10.39 -5.80
N LEU A 167 2.77 9.46 -5.97
CA LEU A 167 1.36 9.68 -5.66
C LEU A 167 1.07 9.64 -4.16
N ASN A 168 1.87 8.93 -3.36
CA ASN A 168 1.64 8.75 -1.93
C ASN A 168 1.46 10.08 -1.15
N PRO A 169 2.32 11.11 -1.29
CA PRO A 169 2.13 12.38 -0.59
C PRO A 169 0.80 13.07 -0.96
N PHE A 170 0.43 13.03 -2.25
CA PHE A 170 -0.82 13.64 -2.73
C PHE A 170 -2.05 12.92 -2.17
N VAL A 171 -2.02 11.58 -2.18
CA VAL A 171 -3.10 10.74 -1.63
C VAL A 171 -3.27 11.00 -0.13
N TYR A 172 -2.17 11.10 0.64
CA TYR A 172 -2.23 11.39 2.06
C TYR A 172 -2.72 12.82 2.34
N CYS A 173 -2.23 13.82 1.64
CA CYS A 173 -2.70 15.20 1.77
C CYS A 173 -4.18 15.35 1.41
N TRP A 174 -4.63 14.64 0.36
CA TRP A 174 -6.04 14.68 -0.03
C TRP A 174 -6.93 13.98 1.01
N ARG A 175 -6.48 12.85 1.55
CA ARG A 175 -7.28 11.99 2.41
C ARG A 175 -7.31 12.42 3.86
N TYR A 176 -6.19 12.90 4.42
CA TYR A 176 -6.04 13.27 5.82
C TYR A 176 -6.05 14.79 5.99
N PRO A 177 -7.15 15.37 6.52
CA PRO A 177 -7.24 16.82 6.71
C PRO A 177 -6.20 17.35 7.68
N GLU A 178 -5.75 16.55 8.65
CA GLU A 178 -4.69 16.90 9.59
C GLU A 178 -3.35 17.11 8.88
N ILE A 179 -2.96 16.17 8.00
CA ILE A 179 -1.76 16.29 7.17
C ILE A 179 -1.86 17.51 6.24
N ARG A 180 -3.02 17.70 5.62
CA ARG A 180 -3.26 18.84 4.75
C ARG A 180 -3.13 20.19 5.48
N GLN A 181 -3.60 20.28 6.73
CA GLN A 181 -3.45 21.47 7.55
C GLN A 181 -1.98 21.71 7.94
N SER A 182 -1.27 20.66 8.37
CA SER A 182 0.16 20.73 8.70
C SER A 182 1.00 21.15 7.48
N VAL A 183 0.75 20.57 6.31
CA VAL A 183 1.44 20.98 5.07
C VAL A 183 1.15 22.44 4.73
N LYS A 184 -0.11 22.88 4.83
CA LYS A 184 -0.48 24.28 4.57
C LYS A 184 0.20 25.25 5.53
N SER A 185 0.27 24.94 6.83
CA SER A 185 0.95 25.79 7.82
C SER A 185 2.45 25.89 7.54
N THR A 186 3.11 24.75 7.29
CA THR A 186 4.55 24.72 6.98
C THR A 186 4.88 25.48 5.69
N VAL A 187 4.08 25.29 4.63
CA VAL A 187 4.27 26.03 3.37
C VAL A 187 4.10 27.54 3.61
N LYS A 188 3.08 27.95 4.38
CA LYS A 188 2.85 29.35 4.72
C LYS A 188 4.00 29.96 5.52
N GLU A 189 4.56 29.23 6.48
CA GLU A 189 5.74 29.65 7.26
C GLU A 189 6.98 29.84 6.38
N ILE A 190 7.23 28.93 5.44
CA ILE A 190 8.35 29.01 4.51
C ILE A 190 8.23 30.28 3.63
N PHE A 191 7.05 30.54 3.09
CA PHE A 191 6.82 31.74 2.26
C PHE A 191 6.94 33.04 3.08
N HIS A 192 6.41 33.06 4.29
CA HIS A 192 6.50 34.26 5.16
C HIS A 192 7.92 34.53 5.66
N LYS A 193 8.73 33.49 5.83
CA LYS A 193 10.14 33.62 6.19
C LYS A 193 10.97 34.19 5.04
N ASN A 194 10.64 33.83 3.80
CA ASN A 194 11.33 34.39 2.62
C ASN A 194 10.99 35.86 2.36
N GLU A 195 9.77 36.30 2.68
CA GLU A 195 9.39 37.72 2.58
C GLU A 195 10.11 38.63 3.63
N ASN A 196 10.45 38.06 4.79
CA ASN A 196 11.15 38.80 5.86
C ASN A 196 12.69 38.79 5.70
N THR A 197 13.24 38.09 4.72
CA THR A 197 14.68 37.98 4.45
C THR A 197 15.10 38.65 3.14
N SER A 198 14.18 39.22 2.39
CA SER A 198 14.40 40.06 1.21
C SER A 198 14.13 41.51 1.52
#